data_44a418525eb2e5d06cb80ae252097fad
#
_entry.id   44a418525eb2e5d06cb80ae252097fad
#
_cell.length_a   1.000
_cell.length_b   1.000
_cell.length_c   1.000
_cell.angle_alpha   90.00
_cell.angle_beta   90.00
_cell.angle_gamma   90.00
#
_symmetry.space_group_name_H-M   'P 1'
#
loop_
_entity.id
_entity.type
_entity.pdbx_description
1 polymer ?
#
loop_
_entity_poly.entity_id
_entity_poly.type
_entity_poly.pdbx_seq_one_letter_code
_entity_poly.pdbx_strand_id
1 'polypeptide(L)'
;KVSKLICGTKGANYYLKDGKVAGAIITQTVQPDHIRVLIGGAGQTKVTISAEGGFTLKSSEAEKTFSNGEQAVLTADLPWFDSGIVEAAPTGDSPLSVTFSDGTKRQYFGTVELERRQDGISVINELPLETYLRGVVPHEMPVDFGETALQAQAITARSYAYNQFYANSYCGYGAHLADTVASQVYLGADTAELSDAAIKATEGKCLTAGNEVVTTYFYSTSCGYGADAKEVWSANGTFTEESKPYLTGGTHGISTEKPDTEEEWLTFWQDWEIEGYDDASPWYRWKTYFGAGQLTEITGAKLKEAAKSHLAHV
;
A
#
# COMPACT_ATOMS: atom_id res chain seq x y z
N LYS A 1 -10.60 8.03 -22.85
CA LYS A 1 -11.21 7.73 -21.53
C LYS A 1 -10.35 8.38 -20.44
N VAL A 2 -10.96 8.99 -19.43
CA VAL A 2 -10.26 9.60 -18.28
C VAL A 2 -9.37 8.58 -17.55
N SER A 3 -9.74 7.29 -17.61
CA SER A 3 -8.97 6.15 -17.07
C SER A 3 -7.56 5.95 -17.66
N LYS A 4 -7.17 6.73 -18.68
CA LYS A 4 -5.81 6.71 -19.23
C LYS A 4 -4.92 7.84 -18.71
N LEU A 5 -5.48 8.74 -17.89
CA LEU A 5 -4.71 9.77 -17.21
C LEU A 5 -4.23 9.19 -15.89
N ILE A 6 -2.94 8.95 -15.82
CA ILE A 6 -2.28 8.47 -14.61
C ILE A 6 -1.88 9.68 -13.78
N CYS A 7 -2.05 9.61 -12.46
CA CYS A 7 -1.63 10.67 -11.54
C CYS A 7 -0.14 10.98 -11.72
N GLY A 8 0.24 12.26 -11.61
CA GLY A 8 1.61 12.72 -11.87
C GLY A 8 1.97 12.86 -13.34
N THR A 9 1.05 12.63 -14.30
CA THR A 9 1.30 12.86 -15.73
C THR A 9 1.59 14.33 -15.99
N LYS A 10 2.83 14.66 -16.36
CA LYS A 10 3.26 16.02 -16.72
C LYS A 10 3.12 16.32 -18.21
N GLY A 11 3.02 15.29 -19.05
CA GLY A 11 2.91 15.38 -20.52
C GLY A 11 1.46 15.24 -21.01
N ALA A 12 0.57 16.17 -20.67
CA ALA A 12 -0.79 16.21 -21.18
C ALA A 12 -1.26 17.64 -21.47
N ASN A 13 -1.96 17.81 -22.59
CA ASN A 13 -2.68 19.04 -22.91
C ASN A 13 -4.14 18.85 -22.57
N TYR A 14 -4.68 19.72 -21.71
CA TYR A 14 -6.07 19.68 -21.28
C TYR A 14 -6.92 20.69 -22.06
N TYR A 15 -8.10 20.25 -22.49
CA TYR A 15 -9.10 21.11 -23.13
C TYR A 15 -10.23 21.35 -22.11
N LEU A 16 -10.48 22.63 -21.84
CA LEU A 16 -11.54 23.02 -20.91
C LEU A 16 -12.78 23.46 -21.68
N LYS A 17 -13.95 23.08 -21.17
CA LYS A 17 -15.25 23.61 -21.55
C LYS A 17 -16.02 23.98 -20.28
N ASP A 18 -16.47 25.23 -20.18
CA ASP A 18 -17.19 25.76 -19.04
C ASP A 18 -16.44 25.54 -17.71
N GLY A 19 -15.11 25.75 -17.72
CA GLY A 19 -14.23 25.57 -16.55
C GLY A 19 -13.96 24.12 -16.15
N LYS A 20 -14.46 23.14 -16.93
CA LYS A 20 -14.27 21.70 -16.67
C LYS A 20 -13.40 21.06 -17.75
N VAL A 21 -12.62 20.05 -17.37
CA VAL A 21 -11.83 19.27 -18.34
C VAL A 21 -12.78 18.48 -19.23
N ALA A 22 -12.87 18.90 -20.50
CA ALA A 22 -13.67 18.24 -21.54
C ALA A 22 -12.88 17.17 -22.30
N GLY A 23 -11.55 17.26 -22.32
CA GLY A 23 -10.66 16.30 -22.95
C GLY A 23 -9.21 16.53 -22.57
N ALA A 24 -8.38 15.51 -22.84
CA ALA A 24 -6.95 15.58 -22.69
C ALA A 24 -6.25 14.84 -23.83
N ILE A 25 -5.13 15.38 -24.31
CA ILE A 25 -4.20 14.70 -25.20
C ILE A 25 -2.93 14.43 -24.40
N ILE A 26 -2.62 13.14 -24.21
CA ILE A 26 -1.37 12.70 -23.58
C ILE A 26 -0.28 12.86 -24.64
N THR A 27 0.68 13.74 -24.38
CA THR A 27 1.79 14.06 -25.29
C THR A 27 3.05 13.27 -24.96
N GLN A 28 3.12 12.69 -23.77
CA GLN A 28 4.22 11.88 -23.30
C GLN A 28 3.70 10.66 -22.54
N THR A 29 4.18 9.47 -22.89
CA THR A 29 3.88 8.25 -22.13
C THR A 29 4.57 8.34 -20.77
N VAL A 30 3.80 8.18 -19.70
CA VAL A 30 4.33 8.12 -18.34
C VAL A 30 4.89 6.72 -18.11
N GLN A 31 6.11 6.66 -17.62
CA GLN A 31 6.74 5.42 -17.18
C GLN A 31 6.61 5.31 -15.64
N PRO A 32 6.51 4.10 -15.09
CA PRO A 32 6.40 3.89 -13.63
C PRO A 32 7.78 3.97 -12.94
N ASP A 33 8.58 4.97 -13.30
CA ASP A 33 9.88 5.28 -12.68
C ASP A 33 9.72 6.05 -11.37
N HIS A 34 8.59 6.74 -11.19
CA HIS A 34 8.20 7.41 -9.95
C HIS A 34 6.86 6.89 -9.46
N ILE A 35 6.72 6.79 -8.14
CA ILE A 35 5.49 6.38 -7.48
C ILE A 35 4.97 7.50 -6.60
N ARG A 36 3.65 7.61 -6.48
CA ARG A 36 2.95 8.60 -5.67
C ARG A 36 2.15 7.86 -4.60
N VAL A 37 2.51 8.07 -3.35
CA VAL A 37 1.95 7.36 -2.19
C VAL A 37 1.13 8.31 -1.34
N LEU A 38 -0.14 8.00 -1.12
CA LEU A 38 -0.96 8.68 -0.09
C LEU A 38 -0.44 8.24 1.28
N ILE A 39 0.12 9.18 2.05
CA ILE A 39 0.72 8.92 3.36
C ILE A 39 -0.07 9.53 4.49
N GLY A 40 -0.07 8.86 5.65
CA GLY A 40 -0.76 9.30 6.86
C GLY A 40 -2.29 9.31 6.74
N GLY A 41 -2.86 8.69 5.70
CA GLY A 41 -4.30 8.71 5.42
C GLY A 41 -4.80 10.06 4.86
N ALA A 42 -6.08 10.12 4.54
CA ALA A 42 -6.74 11.34 4.05
C ALA A 42 -7.19 12.24 5.22
N GLY A 43 -7.45 13.52 4.91
CA GLY A 43 -8.13 14.43 5.85
C GLY A 43 -7.26 14.92 7.00
N GLN A 44 -5.97 15.15 6.79
CA GLN A 44 -5.10 15.72 7.83
C GLN A 44 -5.54 17.14 8.18
N THR A 45 -5.81 17.42 9.46
CA THR A 45 -6.17 18.76 9.93
C THR A 45 -4.96 19.68 10.06
N LYS A 46 -3.79 19.08 10.29
CA LYS A 46 -2.50 19.76 10.42
C LYS A 46 -1.38 18.85 9.95
N VAL A 47 -0.43 19.40 9.21
CA VAL A 47 0.80 18.73 8.80
C VAL A 47 1.99 19.63 9.15
N THR A 48 3.01 19.06 9.79
CA THR A 48 4.25 19.79 10.07
C THR A 48 5.39 19.16 9.29
N ILE A 49 6.15 19.99 8.56
CA ILE A 49 7.28 19.55 7.73
C ILE A 49 8.56 20.19 8.24
N SER A 50 9.63 19.42 8.29
CA SER A 50 11.01 19.86 8.55
C SER A 50 12.00 18.96 7.84
N ALA A 51 13.27 19.39 7.72
CA ALA A 51 14.37 18.56 7.22
C ALA A 51 15.69 18.99 7.86
N GLU A 52 16.61 18.06 8.08
CA GLU A 52 17.94 18.37 8.63
C GLU A 52 18.78 19.24 7.70
N GLY A 53 18.66 19.05 6.38
CA GLY A 53 19.33 19.90 5.38
C GLY A 53 18.57 21.17 4.99
N GLY A 54 17.38 21.39 5.61
CA GLY A 54 16.42 22.41 5.16
C GLY A 54 15.56 21.90 4.01
N PHE A 55 14.56 22.68 3.62
CA PHE A 55 13.64 22.35 2.53
C PHE A 55 13.03 23.61 1.93
N THR A 56 12.47 23.49 0.74
CA THR A 56 11.70 24.53 0.08
C THR A 56 10.24 24.14 0.04
N LEU A 57 9.35 25.05 0.44
CA LEU A 57 7.92 24.96 0.27
C LEU A 57 7.51 25.83 -0.90
N LYS A 58 6.77 25.27 -1.87
CA LYS A 58 6.41 25.94 -3.10
C LYS A 58 4.95 25.70 -3.48
N SER A 59 4.28 26.74 -3.91
CA SER A 59 2.99 26.71 -4.61
C SER A 59 3.14 27.38 -5.98
N SER A 60 2.06 27.51 -6.75
CA SER A 60 2.14 28.26 -8.01
C SER A 60 2.38 29.76 -7.83
N GLU A 61 2.09 30.33 -6.65
CA GLU A 61 2.15 31.78 -6.36
C GLU A 61 3.22 32.16 -5.33
N ALA A 62 3.75 31.21 -4.58
CA ALA A 62 4.69 31.48 -3.49
C ALA A 62 5.76 30.40 -3.36
N GLU A 63 6.94 30.82 -2.93
CA GLU A 63 8.05 29.92 -2.62
C GLU A 63 8.76 30.43 -1.35
N LYS A 64 9.09 29.52 -0.43
CA LYS A 64 9.85 29.83 0.78
C LYS A 64 10.81 28.71 1.12
N THR A 65 12.07 29.06 1.36
CA THR A 65 13.08 28.14 1.87
C THR A 65 13.12 28.19 3.40
N PHE A 66 13.23 27.01 4.00
CA PHE A 66 13.38 26.77 5.43
C PHE A 66 14.77 26.17 5.67
N SER A 67 15.51 26.77 6.60
CA SER A 67 16.83 26.31 7.00
C SER A 67 16.75 25.08 7.91
N ASN A 68 17.89 24.45 8.17
CA ASN A 68 17.99 23.38 9.17
C ASN A 68 17.37 23.80 10.52
N GLY A 69 16.51 22.97 11.08
CA GLY A 69 15.81 23.19 12.35
C GLY A 69 14.51 24.02 12.23
N GLU A 70 14.27 24.67 11.10
CA GLU A 70 13.00 25.36 10.86
C GLU A 70 11.91 24.37 10.47
N GLN A 71 10.65 24.75 10.74
CA GLN A 71 9.47 23.93 10.46
C GLN A 71 8.41 24.76 9.74
N ALA A 72 7.71 24.10 8.81
CA ALA A 72 6.46 24.62 8.25
C ALA A 72 5.29 23.89 8.92
N VAL A 73 4.39 24.63 9.53
CA VAL A 73 3.12 24.11 10.07
C VAL A 73 2.02 24.50 9.11
N LEU A 74 1.34 23.51 8.54
CA LEU A 74 0.36 23.69 7.48
C LEU A 74 -1.01 23.21 7.96
N THR A 75 -1.99 24.10 7.85
CA THR A 75 -3.43 23.86 8.06
C THR A 75 -4.19 24.29 6.82
N ALA A 76 -5.37 23.71 6.56
CA ALA A 76 -6.08 23.86 5.31
C ALA A 76 -6.58 25.32 5.05
N ASP A 77 -6.61 26.16 6.06
CA ASP A 77 -7.01 27.58 5.99
C ASP A 77 -5.89 28.51 5.52
N LEU A 78 -4.64 28.01 5.42
CA LEU A 78 -3.53 28.86 5.02
C LEU A 78 -3.59 29.25 3.53
N PRO A 79 -3.17 30.49 3.19
CA PRO A 79 -3.14 30.98 1.80
C PRO A 79 -2.29 30.14 0.84
N TRP A 80 -1.36 29.34 1.36
CA TRP A 80 -0.57 28.40 0.57
C TRP A 80 -1.41 27.52 -0.37
N PHE A 81 -2.61 27.15 0.06
CA PHE A 81 -3.52 26.26 -0.66
C PHE A 81 -4.50 26.98 -1.60
N ASP A 82 -4.48 28.31 -1.67
CA ASP A 82 -5.41 29.06 -2.53
C ASP A 82 -5.08 28.88 -4.01
N SER A 83 -3.84 28.60 -4.32
CA SER A 83 -3.35 28.31 -5.67
C SER A 83 -3.26 26.81 -6.02
N GLY A 84 -3.73 25.90 -5.14
CA GLY A 84 -3.78 24.46 -5.38
C GLY A 84 -2.77 23.65 -4.56
N ILE A 85 -1.93 22.89 -5.24
CA ILE A 85 -0.95 21.99 -4.60
C ILE A 85 0.22 22.80 -4.02
N VAL A 86 0.65 22.39 -2.83
CA VAL A 86 1.85 22.86 -2.16
C VAL A 86 2.87 21.72 -2.14
N GLU A 87 4.04 21.93 -2.71
CA GLU A 87 5.14 20.96 -2.74
C GLU A 87 6.20 21.34 -1.71
N ALA A 88 6.62 20.35 -0.91
CA ALA A 88 7.80 20.43 -0.07
C ALA A 88 8.91 19.57 -0.70
N ALA A 89 10.04 20.18 -0.99
CA ALA A 89 11.22 19.52 -1.54
C ALA A 89 12.41 19.68 -0.61
N PRO A 90 13.15 18.62 -0.27
CA PRO A 90 14.33 18.74 0.60
C PRO A 90 15.46 19.50 -0.11
N THR A 91 16.29 20.16 0.67
CA THR A 91 17.55 20.72 0.18
C THR A 91 18.61 19.64 0.30
N GLY A 92 19.05 19.05 -0.83
CA GLY A 92 19.96 17.92 -0.86
C GLY A 92 19.26 16.57 -0.65
N ASP A 93 19.99 15.56 -0.15
CA ASP A 93 19.55 14.17 -0.07
C ASP A 93 18.88 13.78 1.26
N SER A 94 18.77 14.70 2.20
CA SER A 94 18.16 14.43 3.52
C SER A 94 16.66 14.24 3.37
N PRO A 95 16.06 13.24 4.07
CA PRO A 95 14.63 13.04 4.00
C PRO A 95 13.86 14.17 4.68
N LEU A 96 12.62 14.40 4.20
CA LEU A 96 11.66 15.27 4.86
C LEU A 96 11.06 14.56 6.08
N SER A 97 11.04 15.23 7.21
CA SER A 97 10.26 14.83 8.38
C SER A 97 8.85 15.36 8.28
N VAL A 98 7.85 14.47 8.28
CA VAL A 98 6.43 14.82 8.25
C VAL A 98 5.79 14.38 9.56
N THR A 99 5.11 15.31 10.25
CA THR A 99 4.29 15.01 11.42
C THR A 99 2.84 15.22 11.07
N PHE A 100 2.01 14.19 11.25
CA PHE A 100 0.59 14.16 10.96
C PHE A 100 -0.26 14.68 12.12
N SER A 101 -1.58 14.81 11.90
CA SER A 101 -2.52 15.36 12.89
C SER A 101 -2.62 14.54 14.17
N ASP A 102 -2.40 13.25 14.10
CA ASP A 102 -2.40 12.32 15.24
C ASP A 102 -1.10 12.33 16.05
N GLY A 103 -0.12 13.13 15.61
CA GLY A 103 1.20 13.21 16.21
C GLY A 103 2.22 12.20 15.68
N THR A 104 1.82 11.28 14.81
CA THR A 104 2.74 10.36 14.14
C THR A 104 3.75 11.14 13.32
N LYS A 105 5.03 10.82 13.51
CA LYS A 105 6.15 11.45 12.78
C LYS A 105 6.93 10.39 12.02
N ARG A 106 7.14 10.63 10.72
CA ARG A 106 7.96 9.77 9.85
C ARG A 106 8.84 10.62 8.93
N GLN A 107 9.88 9.99 8.40
CA GLN A 107 10.76 10.60 7.41
C GLN A 107 10.48 10.00 6.03
N TYR A 108 10.60 10.83 4.98
CA TYR A 108 10.30 10.43 3.61
C TYR A 108 11.36 10.97 2.66
N PHE A 109 11.89 10.10 1.80
CA PHE A 109 12.70 10.51 0.65
C PHE A 109 11.81 11.12 -0.43
N GLY A 110 12.42 11.87 -1.37
CA GLY A 110 11.70 12.53 -2.45
C GLY A 110 10.96 13.77 -2.00
N THR A 111 9.88 14.12 -2.69
CA THR A 111 9.06 15.29 -2.39
C THR A 111 7.76 14.91 -1.69
N VAL A 112 7.18 15.87 -1.00
CA VAL A 112 5.87 15.74 -0.37
C VAL A 112 4.95 16.82 -0.92
N GLU A 113 3.89 16.39 -1.60
CA GLU A 113 2.81 17.27 -2.05
C GLU A 113 1.67 17.27 -1.07
N LEU A 114 1.11 18.46 -0.84
CA LEU A 114 -0.05 18.68 0.03
C LEU A 114 -1.15 19.34 -0.79
N GLU A 115 -2.36 18.83 -0.69
CA GLU A 115 -3.52 19.39 -1.37
C GLU A 115 -4.69 19.56 -0.39
N ARG A 116 -5.28 20.77 -0.36
CA ARG A 116 -6.50 21.04 0.40
C ARG A 116 -7.67 20.29 -0.23
N ARG A 117 -8.37 19.52 0.57
CA ARG A 117 -9.57 18.76 0.24
C ARG A 117 -10.74 19.17 1.13
N GLN A 118 -11.93 18.63 0.88
CA GLN A 118 -13.11 18.92 1.69
C GLN A 118 -12.98 18.43 3.14
N ASP A 119 -12.26 17.33 3.35
CA ASP A 119 -12.04 16.66 4.64
C ASP A 119 -10.72 17.06 5.34
N GLY A 120 -9.91 17.94 4.73
CA GLY A 120 -8.63 18.39 5.28
C GLY A 120 -7.52 18.46 4.23
N ILE A 121 -6.32 18.05 4.59
CA ILE A 121 -5.15 18.01 3.70
C ILE A 121 -4.84 16.56 3.34
N SER A 122 -4.75 16.26 2.05
CA SER A 122 -4.13 15.03 1.54
C SER A 122 -2.63 15.24 1.42
N VAL A 123 -1.85 14.25 1.82
CA VAL A 123 -0.39 14.27 1.79
C VAL A 123 0.11 13.16 0.90
N ILE A 124 0.86 13.51 -0.15
CA ILE A 124 1.37 12.59 -1.16
C ILE A 124 2.89 12.64 -1.15
N ASN A 125 3.53 11.49 -0.98
CA ASN A 125 4.96 11.37 -1.18
C ASN A 125 5.24 10.93 -2.61
N GLU A 126 6.01 11.70 -3.37
CA GLU A 126 6.45 11.37 -4.72
C GLU A 126 7.96 11.09 -4.72
N LEU A 127 8.33 9.91 -5.22
CA LEU A 127 9.72 9.46 -5.22
C LEU A 127 9.96 8.39 -6.30
N PRO A 128 11.25 8.13 -6.67
CA PRO A 128 11.60 7.03 -7.55
C PRO A 128 11.12 5.68 -7.01
N LEU A 129 10.64 4.79 -7.89
CA LEU A 129 10.11 3.48 -7.53
C LEU A 129 11.12 2.64 -6.71
N GLU A 130 12.40 2.64 -7.11
CA GLU A 130 13.43 1.89 -6.37
C GLU A 130 13.66 2.46 -4.96
N THR A 131 13.54 3.77 -4.79
CA THR A 131 13.61 4.42 -3.47
C THR A 131 12.38 4.10 -2.61
N TYR A 132 11.19 4.02 -3.21
CA TYR A 132 9.96 3.58 -2.54
C TYR A 132 10.12 2.17 -1.95
N LEU A 133 10.70 1.24 -2.72
CA LEU A 133 10.90 -0.15 -2.27
C LEU A 133 11.78 -0.24 -1.01
N ARG A 134 12.69 0.69 -0.78
CA ARG A 134 13.53 0.72 0.42
C ARG A 134 12.71 0.90 1.70
N GLY A 135 11.59 1.62 1.63
CA GLY A 135 10.65 1.79 2.73
C GLY A 135 9.53 0.74 2.78
N VAL A 136 9.51 -0.22 1.84
CA VAL A 136 8.51 -1.30 1.75
C VAL A 136 9.13 -2.65 2.12
N VAL A 137 10.20 -3.06 1.44
CA VAL A 137 10.74 -4.41 1.52
C VAL A 137 11.08 -4.83 2.95
N PRO A 138 11.78 -4.03 3.80
CA PRO A 138 12.10 -4.43 5.16
C PRO A 138 10.89 -4.50 6.10
N HIS A 139 9.75 -3.96 5.70
CA HIS A 139 8.51 -3.94 6.49
C HIS A 139 7.50 -4.99 6.06
N GLU A 140 7.71 -5.59 4.88
CA GLU A 140 6.90 -6.70 4.36
C GLU A 140 7.61 -8.04 4.51
N MET A 141 8.95 -8.05 4.61
CA MET A 141 9.78 -9.24 4.77
C MET A 141 10.82 -9.02 5.86
N PRO A 142 10.83 -9.84 6.92
CA PRO A 142 11.89 -9.78 7.93
C PRO A 142 13.29 -9.91 7.31
N VAL A 143 14.19 -9.00 7.66
CA VAL A 143 15.52 -8.92 7.04
C VAL A 143 16.41 -10.14 7.34
N ASP A 144 16.14 -10.84 8.42
CA ASP A 144 16.83 -12.08 8.83
C ASP A 144 16.40 -13.32 8.02
N PHE A 145 15.39 -13.22 7.15
CA PHE A 145 15.03 -14.29 6.21
C PHE A 145 16.08 -14.45 5.08
N GLY A 146 17.02 -13.53 4.99
CA GLY A 146 18.18 -13.61 4.13
C GLY A 146 17.99 -13.04 2.73
N GLU A 147 19.10 -12.94 2.01
CA GLU A 147 19.21 -12.23 0.74
C GLU A 147 18.20 -12.70 -0.31
N THR A 148 18.06 -14.02 -0.48
CA THR A 148 17.15 -14.58 -1.51
C THR A 148 15.68 -14.22 -1.24
N ALA A 149 15.25 -14.27 0.02
CA ALA A 149 13.90 -13.90 0.40
C ALA A 149 13.65 -12.39 0.16
N LEU A 150 14.61 -11.55 0.55
CA LEU A 150 14.53 -10.10 0.32
C LEU A 150 14.53 -9.76 -1.18
N GLN A 151 15.32 -10.47 -2.01
CA GLN A 151 15.30 -10.31 -3.47
C GLN A 151 13.95 -10.72 -4.07
N ALA A 152 13.37 -11.82 -3.64
CA ALA A 152 12.04 -12.25 -4.06
C ALA A 152 10.97 -11.24 -3.67
N GLN A 153 11.02 -10.72 -2.44
CA GLN A 153 10.11 -9.67 -1.97
C GLN A 153 10.26 -8.39 -2.77
N ALA A 154 11.50 -7.96 -3.08
CA ALA A 154 11.75 -6.76 -3.87
C ALA A 154 11.15 -6.87 -5.29
N ILE A 155 11.31 -8.01 -5.96
CA ILE A 155 10.72 -8.27 -7.30
C ILE A 155 9.19 -8.28 -7.21
N THR A 156 8.63 -8.91 -6.17
CA THR A 156 7.19 -8.99 -5.92
C THR A 156 6.60 -7.62 -5.63
N ALA A 157 7.18 -6.86 -4.71
CA ALA A 157 6.72 -5.52 -4.33
C ALA A 157 6.81 -4.53 -5.51
N ARG A 158 7.87 -4.62 -6.33
CA ARG A 158 8.03 -3.81 -7.55
C ARG A 158 6.94 -4.12 -8.56
N SER A 159 6.64 -5.40 -8.79
CA SER A 159 5.58 -5.83 -9.71
C SER A 159 4.20 -5.35 -9.26
N TYR A 160 3.93 -5.40 -7.95
CA TYR A 160 2.71 -4.85 -7.35
C TYR A 160 2.63 -3.34 -7.58
N ALA A 161 3.65 -2.58 -7.19
CA ALA A 161 3.67 -1.12 -7.34
C ALA A 161 3.54 -0.69 -8.81
N TYR A 162 4.19 -1.41 -9.74
CA TYR A 162 4.05 -1.21 -11.19
C TYR A 162 2.58 -1.33 -11.64
N ASN A 163 1.88 -2.36 -11.17
CA ASN A 163 0.46 -2.54 -11.50
C ASN A 163 -0.43 -1.45 -10.86
N GLN A 164 -0.15 -1.05 -9.62
CA GLN A 164 -0.90 0.02 -8.94
C GLN A 164 -0.74 1.38 -9.63
N PHE A 165 0.43 1.64 -10.19
CA PHE A 165 0.66 2.83 -11.01
C PHE A 165 -0.35 2.93 -12.17
N TYR A 166 -0.58 1.84 -12.91
CA TYR A 166 -1.54 1.81 -14.01
C TYR A 166 -3.00 1.65 -13.55
N ALA A 167 -3.24 0.97 -12.44
CA ALA A 167 -4.59 0.84 -11.87
C ALA A 167 -5.14 2.19 -11.40
N ASN A 168 -4.25 3.09 -10.93
CA ASN A 168 -4.59 4.47 -10.57
C ASN A 168 -5.75 4.55 -9.56
N SER A 169 -5.80 3.60 -8.63
CA SER A 169 -6.95 3.39 -7.72
C SER A 169 -7.14 4.55 -6.75
N TYR A 170 -6.07 5.26 -6.42
CA TYR A 170 -6.08 6.43 -5.53
C TYR A 170 -6.05 7.76 -6.29
N CYS A 171 -6.42 7.79 -7.57
CA CYS A 171 -6.39 9.01 -8.40
C CYS A 171 -7.26 10.15 -7.83
N GLY A 172 -8.31 9.84 -7.06
CA GLY A 172 -9.09 10.81 -6.32
C GLY A 172 -8.26 11.65 -5.35
N TYR A 173 -7.14 11.11 -4.86
CA TYR A 173 -6.19 11.80 -3.99
C TYR A 173 -4.92 12.26 -4.71
N GLY A 174 -4.78 12.00 -5.99
CA GLY A 174 -3.55 12.27 -6.73
C GLY A 174 -2.44 11.24 -6.52
N ALA A 175 -2.76 10.05 -6.02
CA ALA A 175 -1.83 8.97 -5.69
C ALA A 175 -2.07 7.70 -6.50
N HIS A 176 -1.08 6.80 -6.54
CA HIS A 176 -1.18 5.48 -7.15
C HIS A 176 -1.58 4.43 -6.11
N LEU A 177 -1.11 4.57 -4.88
CA LEU A 177 -1.34 3.64 -3.76
C LEU A 177 -1.29 4.38 -2.42
N ALA A 178 -1.58 3.66 -1.32
CA ALA A 178 -1.50 4.18 0.04
C ALA A 178 -0.42 3.44 0.87
N ASP A 179 -0.01 4.05 1.98
CA ASP A 179 1.05 3.57 2.88
C ASP A 179 0.61 2.49 3.87
N THR A 180 -0.51 1.82 3.62
CA THR A 180 -1.15 0.86 4.52
C THR A 180 -1.30 -0.52 3.88
N VAL A 181 -1.72 -1.52 4.69
CA VAL A 181 -2.06 -2.88 4.23
C VAL A 181 -3.14 -2.94 3.14
N ALA A 182 -3.84 -1.85 2.86
CA ALA A 182 -4.74 -1.75 1.71
C ALA A 182 -3.97 -1.72 0.37
N SER A 183 -2.68 -1.41 0.41
CA SER A 183 -1.74 -1.47 -0.71
C SER A 183 -0.50 -2.26 -0.30
N GLN A 184 0.55 -1.58 0.19
CA GLN A 184 1.77 -2.15 0.78
C GLN A 184 2.15 -1.31 1.99
N VAL A 185 2.66 -1.92 3.05
CA VAL A 185 3.19 -1.18 4.20
C VAL A 185 4.39 -0.36 3.74
N TYR A 186 4.28 0.96 3.86
CA TYR A 186 5.34 1.89 3.48
C TYR A 186 5.66 2.81 4.66
N LEU A 187 6.88 2.72 5.20
CA LEU A 187 7.32 3.51 6.35
C LEU A 187 8.33 4.61 6.00
N GLY A 188 8.35 5.03 4.73
CA GLY A 188 9.16 6.17 4.28
C GLY A 188 10.65 5.84 4.22
N ALA A 189 11.46 6.61 4.96
CA ALA A 189 12.91 6.47 4.98
C ALA A 189 13.43 5.49 6.05
N ASP A 190 12.55 4.70 6.66
CA ASP A 190 12.94 3.58 7.52
C ASP A 190 13.40 2.41 6.64
N THR A 191 14.71 2.24 6.51
CA THR A 191 15.36 1.34 5.54
C THR A 191 16.35 0.39 6.23
N ALA A 192 16.75 -0.68 5.56
CA ALA A 192 17.74 -1.62 6.06
C ALA A 192 18.77 -1.96 4.97
N GLU A 193 20.06 -2.05 5.32
CA GLU A 193 21.15 -2.29 4.36
C GLU A 193 20.98 -3.59 3.56
N LEU A 194 20.54 -4.67 4.21
CA LEU A 194 20.33 -5.96 3.52
C LEU A 194 19.19 -5.89 2.50
N SER A 195 18.10 -5.20 2.83
CA SER A 195 17.01 -5.00 1.88
C SER A 195 17.41 -4.04 0.75
N ASP A 196 18.17 -2.98 1.04
CA ASP A 196 18.71 -2.07 0.04
C ASP A 196 19.60 -2.80 -0.96
N ALA A 197 20.47 -3.70 -0.49
CA ALA A 197 21.31 -4.55 -1.33
C ALA A 197 20.48 -5.48 -2.22
N ALA A 198 19.44 -6.09 -1.67
CA ALA A 198 18.53 -6.98 -2.41
C ALA A 198 17.73 -6.23 -3.49
N ILE A 199 17.22 -5.03 -3.17
CA ILE A 199 16.54 -4.15 -4.13
C ILE A 199 17.48 -3.81 -5.28
N LYS A 200 18.72 -3.40 -4.96
CA LYS A 200 19.74 -3.05 -5.95
C LYS A 200 20.11 -4.23 -6.86
N ALA A 201 20.28 -5.43 -6.30
CA ALA A 201 20.59 -6.64 -7.05
C ALA A 201 19.45 -7.10 -8.00
N THR A 202 18.24 -6.63 -7.73
CA THR A 202 17.04 -6.93 -8.52
C THR A 202 16.45 -5.72 -9.25
N GLU A 203 17.20 -4.63 -9.34
CA GLU A 203 16.74 -3.37 -9.93
C GLU A 203 16.09 -3.59 -11.31
N GLY A 204 14.90 -3.02 -11.51
CA GLY A 204 14.13 -3.13 -12.74
C GLY A 204 13.51 -4.50 -13.04
N LYS A 205 13.75 -5.54 -12.21
CA LYS A 205 13.15 -6.87 -12.44
C LYS A 205 11.72 -6.93 -11.92
N CYS A 206 10.80 -7.37 -12.77
CA CYS A 206 9.39 -7.62 -12.45
C CYS A 206 8.99 -9.04 -12.85
N LEU A 207 7.93 -9.57 -12.22
CA LEU A 207 7.28 -10.81 -12.63
C LEU A 207 6.36 -10.54 -13.81
N THR A 208 6.43 -11.38 -14.83
CA THR A 208 5.61 -11.24 -16.03
C THR A 208 4.88 -12.55 -16.39
N ALA A 209 3.69 -12.42 -16.98
CA ALA A 209 3.00 -13.49 -17.67
C ALA A 209 2.80 -13.05 -19.13
N GLY A 210 3.43 -13.76 -20.06
CA GLY A 210 3.58 -13.26 -21.43
C GLY A 210 4.40 -11.97 -21.43
N ASN A 211 3.84 -10.89 -21.98
CA ASN A 211 4.50 -9.59 -22.08
C ASN A 211 3.97 -8.55 -21.05
N GLU A 212 3.15 -8.98 -20.10
CA GLU A 212 2.54 -8.07 -19.12
C GLU A 212 3.10 -8.34 -17.72
N VAL A 213 3.37 -7.26 -16.97
CA VAL A 213 3.73 -7.37 -15.55
C VAL A 213 2.52 -7.85 -14.78
N VAL A 214 2.69 -8.92 -13.99
CA VAL A 214 1.59 -9.53 -13.24
C VAL A 214 1.30 -8.78 -11.95
N THR A 215 0.03 -8.76 -11.53
CA THR A 215 -0.33 -8.34 -10.19
C THR A 215 0.10 -9.43 -9.22
N THR A 216 0.92 -9.06 -8.25
CA THR A 216 1.47 -9.96 -7.23
C THR A 216 0.79 -9.69 -5.90
N TYR A 217 0.36 -10.75 -5.24
CA TYR A 217 -0.12 -10.69 -3.85
C TYR A 217 0.82 -11.52 -2.99
N PHE A 218 1.00 -11.12 -1.74
CA PHE A 218 1.82 -11.82 -0.76
C PHE A 218 1.21 -11.72 0.62
N TYR A 219 1.54 -12.69 1.46
CA TYR A 219 1.06 -12.81 2.83
C TYR A 219 2.07 -13.62 3.67
N SER A 220 2.01 -13.48 4.99
CA SER A 220 3.03 -14.04 5.87
C SER A 220 2.89 -15.53 6.12
N THR A 221 1.67 -16.06 6.16
CA THR A 221 1.42 -17.43 6.63
C THR A 221 0.26 -18.07 5.88
N SER A 222 0.49 -19.25 5.32
CA SER A 222 -0.41 -19.95 4.40
C SER A 222 -1.35 -20.96 5.06
N CYS A 223 -1.14 -21.30 6.32
CA CYS A 223 -1.77 -22.46 6.97
C CYS A 223 -1.54 -23.83 6.26
N GLY A 224 -0.59 -23.87 5.32
CA GLY A 224 -0.28 -25.05 4.50
C GLY A 224 -1.01 -25.10 3.15
N TYR A 225 -2.01 -24.26 2.93
CA TYR A 225 -2.74 -24.15 1.67
C TYR A 225 -3.01 -22.69 1.30
N GLY A 226 -2.63 -22.27 0.08
CA GLY A 226 -2.94 -20.97 -0.48
C GLY A 226 -4.21 -21.03 -1.33
N ALA A 227 -5.12 -20.10 -1.12
CA ALA A 227 -6.35 -19.99 -1.91
C ALA A 227 -6.07 -19.44 -3.33
N ASP A 228 -6.89 -19.84 -4.29
CA ASP A 228 -6.93 -19.21 -5.61
C ASP A 228 -7.46 -17.78 -5.48
N ALA A 229 -6.91 -16.84 -6.23
CA ALA A 229 -7.33 -15.44 -6.16
C ALA A 229 -8.82 -15.24 -6.45
N LYS A 230 -9.42 -16.10 -7.29
CA LYS A 230 -10.87 -16.07 -7.56
C LYS A 230 -11.72 -16.50 -6.34
N GLU A 231 -11.15 -17.24 -5.40
CA GLU A 231 -11.81 -17.68 -4.16
C GLU A 231 -11.72 -16.61 -3.05
N VAL A 232 -10.82 -15.64 -3.19
CA VAL A 232 -10.55 -14.58 -2.19
C VAL A 232 -11.16 -13.25 -2.60
N TRP A 233 -11.03 -12.87 -3.87
CA TRP A 233 -11.42 -11.55 -4.33
C TRP A 233 -12.78 -11.56 -5.01
N SER A 234 -13.66 -10.70 -4.54
CA SER A 234 -14.99 -10.50 -5.14
C SER A 234 -15.18 -9.05 -5.62
N ALA A 235 -15.94 -8.88 -6.70
CA ALA A 235 -16.43 -7.58 -7.14
C ALA A 235 -17.92 -7.47 -6.80
N ASN A 236 -18.30 -6.48 -5.98
CA ASN A 236 -19.67 -6.28 -5.53
C ASN A 236 -20.31 -7.53 -4.90
N GLY A 237 -19.55 -8.30 -4.14
CA GLY A 237 -20.00 -9.53 -3.50
C GLY A 237 -20.12 -10.74 -4.43
N THR A 238 -19.70 -10.61 -5.69
CA THR A 238 -19.67 -11.73 -6.65
C THR A 238 -18.25 -12.13 -6.92
N PHE A 239 -17.91 -13.39 -6.67
CA PHE A 239 -16.60 -13.95 -7.00
C PHE A 239 -16.49 -14.13 -8.52
N THR A 240 -15.31 -13.85 -9.07
CA THR A 240 -15.06 -14.08 -10.50
C THR A 240 -14.86 -15.56 -10.76
N GLU A 241 -15.35 -16.05 -11.92
CA GLU A 241 -15.05 -17.40 -12.38
C GLU A 241 -13.71 -17.48 -13.10
N GLU A 242 -13.12 -16.34 -13.47
CA GLU A 242 -11.83 -16.29 -14.18
C GLU A 242 -10.67 -16.44 -13.21
N SER A 243 -9.97 -17.55 -13.31
CA SER A 243 -8.69 -17.76 -12.63
C SER A 243 -7.56 -17.19 -13.46
N LYS A 244 -6.68 -16.43 -12.81
CA LYS A 244 -5.41 -16.03 -13.46
C LYS A 244 -4.40 -17.15 -13.24
N PRO A 245 -3.75 -17.67 -14.32
CA PRO A 245 -2.88 -18.85 -14.22
C PRO A 245 -1.69 -18.69 -13.25
N TYR A 246 -1.35 -17.47 -12.88
CA TYR A 246 -0.26 -17.13 -11.95
C TYR A 246 -0.74 -16.76 -10.54
N LEU A 247 -2.05 -16.82 -10.27
CA LEU A 247 -2.67 -16.56 -8.95
C LEU A 247 -3.54 -17.76 -8.53
N THR A 248 -3.04 -18.96 -8.74
CA THR A 248 -3.71 -20.20 -8.38
C THR A 248 -3.35 -20.61 -6.96
N GLY A 249 -4.32 -21.16 -6.25
CA GLY A 249 -4.10 -21.81 -4.96
C GLY A 249 -3.26 -23.07 -5.08
N GLY A 250 -2.75 -23.53 -3.97
CA GLY A 250 -1.93 -24.74 -3.91
C GLY A 250 -1.43 -25.06 -2.50
N THR A 251 -0.83 -26.23 -2.35
CA THR A 251 -0.22 -26.67 -1.10
C THR A 251 1.15 -26.01 -0.88
N HIS A 252 1.45 -25.65 0.36
CA HIS A 252 2.70 -25.04 0.77
C HIS A 252 3.41 -25.92 1.80
N GLY A 253 4.16 -26.93 1.30
CA GLY A 253 4.93 -27.86 2.12
C GLY A 253 4.12 -28.96 2.80
N ILE A 254 2.80 -29.01 2.63
CA ILE A 254 1.95 -30.08 3.14
C ILE A 254 1.79 -31.20 2.11
N SER A 255 1.59 -32.43 2.59
CA SER A 255 1.38 -33.65 1.76
C SER A 255 -0.10 -33.97 1.53
N THR A 256 -1.01 -33.28 2.20
CA THR A 256 -2.45 -33.51 2.08
C THR A 256 -3.01 -32.88 0.80
N GLU A 257 -3.91 -33.58 0.14
CA GLU A 257 -4.66 -33.03 -0.98
C GLU A 257 -5.58 -31.87 -0.50
N LYS A 258 -5.98 -31.02 -1.44
CA LYS A 258 -6.92 -29.93 -1.16
C LYS A 258 -8.24 -30.54 -0.66
N PRO A 259 -8.76 -30.10 0.50
CA PRO A 259 -10.10 -30.48 0.90
C PRO A 259 -11.14 -29.96 -0.09
N ASP A 260 -12.11 -30.78 -0.49
CA ASP A 260 -13.15 -30.44 -1.46
C ASP A 260 -14.51 -30.19 -0.80
N THR A 261 -14.73 -30.76 0.38
CA THR A 261 -15.99 -30.64 1.12
C THR A 261 -15.83 -29.83 2.39
N GLU A 262 -16.93 -29.28 2.90
CA GLU A 262 -16.91 -28.54 4.17
C GLU A 262 -16.44 -29.40 5.36
N GLU A 263 -16.79 -30.68 5.38
CA GLU A 263 -16.38 -31.63 6.40
C GLU A 263 -14.86 -31.90 6.36
N GLU A 264 -14.30 -32.03 5.15
CA GLU A 264 -12.86 -32.18 4.95
C GLU A 264 -12.10 -30.93 5.36
N TRP A 265 -12.63 -29.73 5.02
CA TRP A 265 -12.08 -28.47 5.49
C TRP A 265 -12.11 -28.34 7.00
N LEU A 266 -13.21 -28.74 7.65
CA LEU A 266 -13.31 -28.73 9.10
C LEU A 266 -12.27 -29.65 9.74
N THR A 267 -12.10 -30.85 9.19
CA THR A 267 -11.07 -31.81 9.61
C THR A 267 -9.67 -31.24 9.45
N PHE A 268 -9.38 -30.64 8.30
CA PHE A 268 -8.11 -29.97 8.01
C PHE A 268 -7.80 -28.84 9.01
N TRP A 269 -8.78 -27.99 9.36
CA TRP A 269 -8.61 -26.92 10.31
C TRP A 269 -8.42 -27.39 11.76
N GLN A 270 -8.96 -28.55 12.10
CA GLN A 270 -8.85 -29.16 13.44
C GLN A 270 -7.56 -29.97 13.61
N ASP A 271 -6.91 -30.34 12.54
CA ASP A 271 -5.63 -31.06 12.58
C ASP A 271 -4.48 -30.08 12.82
N TRP A 272 -3.92 -30.17 14.04
CA TRP A 272 -2.79 -29.33 14.48
C TRP A 272 -1.43 -29.95 14.18
N GLU A 273 -1.38 -31.18 13.70
CA GLU A 273 -0.16 -31.94 13.41
C GLU A 273 0.29 -31.79 11.94
N ILE A 274 -0.48 -31.05 11.12
CA ILE A 274 -0.10 -30.81 9.73
C ILE A 274 1.12 -29.89 9.69
N GLU A 275 2.23 -30.43 9.22
CA GLU A 275 3.47 -29.68 9.00
C GLU A 275 3.42 -28.99 7.62
N GLY A 276 3.98 -27.77 7.52
CA GLY A 276 4.09 -26.99 6.30
C GLY A 276 5.34 -26.12 6.31
N TYR A 277 5.58 -25.34 5.26
CA TYR A 277 6.77 -24.48 5.18
C TYR A 277 6.78 -23.39 6.27
N ASP A 278 5.64 -22.98 6.76
CA ASP A 278 5.44 -21.89 7.70
C ASP A 278 4.78 -22.34 9.02
N ASP A 279 4.89 -23.64 9.36
CA ASP A 279 4.30 -24.25 10.56
C ASP A 279 4.84 -23.70 11.88
N ALA A 280 6.07 -23.15 11.86
CA ALA A 280 6.66 -22.46 13.01
C ALA A 280 6.00 -21.10 13.29
N SER A 281 5.18 -20.57 12.38
CA SER A 281 4.47 -19.31 12.58
C SER A 281 3.33 -19.46 13.61
N PRO A 282 3.19 -18.54 14.57
CA PRO A 282 2.06 -18.58 15.51
C PRO A 282 0.71 -18.37 14.80
N TRP A 283 0.71 -17.94 13.54
CA TRP A 283 -0.47 -17.73 12.72
C TRP A 283 -0.83 -18.93 11.83
N TYR A 284 0.02 -19.95 11.80
CA TYR A 284 -0.21 -21.16 11.00
C TYR A 284 -1.47 -21.92 11.43
N ARG A 285 -1.61 -22.11 12.76
CA ARG A 285 -2.81 -22.61 13.41
C ARG A 285 -3.07 -21.77 14.66
N TRP A 286 -4.26 -21.25 14.79
CA TRP A 286 -4.65 -20.47 15.95
C TRP A 286 -6.14 -20.63 16.27
N LYS A 287 -6.50 -20.42 17.50
CA LYS A 287 -7.88 -20.38 17.96
C LYS A 287 -8.05 -19.30 19.04
N THR A 288 -9.20 -18.70 19.06
CA THR A 288 -9.57 -17.74 20.09
C THR A 288 -10.98 -18.00 20.60
N TYR A 289 -11.24 -17.59 21.80
CA TYR A 289 -12.53 -17.77 22.44
C TYR A 289 -13.08 -16.40 22.85
N PHE A 290 -14.31 -16.14 22.47
CA PHE A 290 -15.04 -14.96 22.90
C PHE A 290 -16.25 -15.36 23.72
N GLY A 291 -16.39 -14.78 24.92
CA GLY A 291 -17.64 -14.86 25.67
C GLY A 291 -18.74 -14.07 24.95
N ALA A 292 -20.01 -14.44 25.17
CA ALA A 292 -21.15 -13.78 24.54
C ALA A 292 -21.18 -12.26 24.78
N GLY A 293 -20.72 -11.79 25.93
CA GLY A 293 -20.59 -10.36 26.24
C GLY A 293 -19.57 -9.66 25.36
N GLN A 294 -18.39 -10.27 25.16
CA GLN A 294 -17.33 -9.74 24.32
C GLN A 294 -17.75 -9.69 22.84
N LEU A 295 -18.41 -10.73 22.33
CA LEU A 295 -18.94 -10.72 20.98
C LEU A 295 -20.00 -9.64 20.79
N THR A 296 -20.85 -9.41 21.77
CA THR A 296 -21.85 -8.34 21.73
C THR A 296 -21.20 -6.96 21.69
N GLU A 297 -20.12 -6.76 22.44
CA GLU A 297 -19.35 -5.51 22.45
C GLU A 297 -18.67 -5.26 21.11
N ILE A 298 -17.98 -6.28 20.56
CA ILE A 298 -17.24 -6.19 19.30
C ILE A 298 -18.18 -5.98 18.10
N THR A 299 -19.29 -6.69 18.04
CA THR A 299 -20.20 -6.67 16.89
C THR A 299 -21.34 -5.66 17.02
N GLY A 300 -21.56 -5.09 18.21
CA GLY A 300 -22.71 -4.24 18.50
C GLY A 300 -24.07 -4.96 18.36
N ALA A 301 -24.06 -6.27 18.15
CA ALA A 301 -25.23 -7.07 17.90
C ALA A 301 -25.71 -7.79 19.17
N LYS A 302 -27.04 -7.88 19.34
CA LYS A 302 -27.65 -8.73 20.37
C LYS A 302 -27.61 -10.19 19.93
N LEU A 303 -26.51 -10.88 20.16
CA LEU A 303 -26.24 -12.26 19.74
C LEU A 303 -27.05 -13.33 20.48
N LYS A 304 -28.19 -12.99 21.10
CA LYS A 304 -28.94 -13.93 21.96
C LYS A 304 -29.39 -15.23 21.31
N GLU A 305 -29.55 -15.27 20.00
CA GLU A 305 -30.04 -16.47 19.29
C GLU A 305 -29.00 -17.12 18.36
N ALA A 306 -28.14 -16.34 17.70
CA ALA A 306 -27.10 -16.87 16.82
C ALA A 306 -26.01 -17.67 17.58
N ALA A 307 -25.68 -17.27 18.80
CA ALA A 307 -24.71 -18.00 19.65
C ALA A 307 -25.19 -19.39 20.05
N LYS A 308 -26.49 -19.66 20.09
CA LYS A 308 -27.01 -20.99 20.45
C LYS A 308 -26.89 -22.02 19.32
N SER A 309 -26.83 -21.60 18.08
CA SER A 309 -26.80 -22.51 16.94
C SER A 309 -25.39 -22.76 16.36
N HIS A 310 -24.45 -21.84 16.52
CA HIS A 310 -23.11 -21.97 15.94
C HIS A 310 -22.01 -22.30 16.95
N LEU A 311 -22.12 -21.86 18.22
CA LEU A 311 -21.10 -22.18 19.24
C LEU A 311 -21.28 -23.56 19.89
N ALA A 312 -22.35 -24.30 19.58
CA ALA A 312 -22.55 -25.66 20.05
C ALA A 312 -21.85 -26.71 19.16
N HIS A 313 -21.19 -26.28 18.07
CA HIS A 313 -20.53 -27.16 17.10
C HIS A 313 -19.05 -26.83 16.90
N VAL A 314 -18.45 -26.07 17.80
CA VAL A 314 -16.99 -25.80 17.80
C VAL A 314 -16.37 -26.36 19.07
#